data_7cb86f51d54de750ea2008eb27b0690e
#
_entry.id   7cb86f51d54de750ea2008eb27b0690e
#
_cell.length_a   1.000
_cell.length_b   1.000
_cell.length_c   1.000
_cell.angle_alpha   90.00
_cell.angle_beta   90.00
_cell.angle_gamma   90.00
#
_symmetry.space_group_name_H-M   'P 1'
#
loop_
_entity.id
_entity.type
_entity.pdbx_description
1 polymer ?
#
loop_
_entity_poly.entity_id
_entity_poly.type
_entity_poly.pdbx_seq_one_letter_code
_entity_poly.pdbx_strand_id
1 'polypeptide(L)'
;MLRCDLHTHTSYSDGTKSPQELIKLAQERGIKILGITDHDEIAGIEEAMEFASKVGIKIIPGIELSSIYHDIDVHILGYMIDYKSQELKNFLKYVKDIREKRAYRIVEKLKRFNINIPLDILKKHAGYGAIGLSLIHI
;
A
#
# COMPACT_ATOMS: atom_id res chain seq x y z
N MET A 1 0.63 -19.82 22.32
CA MET A 1 0.81 -18.36 22.32
C MET A 1 0.12 -17.80 21.08
N LEU A 2 -0.69 -16.74 21.18
CA LEU A 2 -1.32 -16.07 20.05
C LEU A 2 -0.24 -15.28 19.30
N ARG A 3 -0.05 -15.57 17.99
CA ARG A 3 0.89 -14.85 17.14
C ARG A 3 0.12 -13.87 16.27
N CYS A 4 0.61 -12.63 16.20
CA CYS A 4 0.06 -11.58 15.33
C CYS A 4 1.17 -10.90 14.56
N ASP A 5 0.81 -10.37 13.39
CA ASP A 5 1.61 -9.46 12.59
C ASP A 5 0.69 -8.32 12.18
N LEU A 6 0.99 -7.10 12.63
CA LEU A 6 0.09 -5.96 12.46
C LEU A 6 0.57 -4.96 11.40
N HIS A 7 1.73 -5.19 10.80
CA HIS A 7 2.28 -4.30 9.79
C HIS A 7 2.69 -5.11 8.55
N THR A 8 1.76 -5.21 7.61
CA THR A 8 1.99 -5.97 6.38
C THR A 8 1.43 -5.24 5.16
N HIS A 9 2.08 -5.47 4.02
CA HIS A 9 1.74 -4.85 2.73
C HIS A 9 1.38 -5.92 1.70
N THR A 10 0.42 -5.59 0.86
CA THR A 10 -0.01 -6.43 -0.25
C THR A 10 0.42 -5.83 -1.60
N SER A 11 0.10 -6.53 -2.68
CA SER A 11 0.31 -6.03 -4.05
C SER A 11 -0.56 -4.81 -4.40
N TYR A 12 -1.41 -4.37 -3.49
CA TYR A 12 -2.16 -3.12 -3.62
C TYR A 12 -1.30 -1.89 -3.29
N SER A 13 -0.16 -2.08 -2.62
CA SER A 13 0.86 -1.03 -2.43
C SER A 13 2.24 -1.50 -2.94
N ASP A 14 3.17 -1.77 -2.07
CA ASP A 14 4.54 -2.17 -2.40
C ASP A 14 4.89 -3.60 -1.99
N GLY A 15 3.92 -4.34 -1.46
CA GLY A 15 4.04 -5.76 -1.22
C GLY A 15 4.04 -6.58 -2.52
N THR A 16 4.68 -7.76 -2.48
CA THR A 16 4.78 -8.65 -3.64
C THR A 16 3.70 -9.73 -3.70
N LYS A 17 2.85 -9.82 -2.66
CA LYS A 17 1.83 -10.86 -2.52
C LYS A 17 0.43 -10.26 -2.59
N SER A 18 -0.47 -10.94 -3.29
CA SER A 18 -1.90 -10.62 -3.19
C SER A 18 -2.39 -10.80 -1.74
N PRO A 19 -3.51 -10.18 -1.34
CA PRO A 19 -4.09 -10.39 -0.01
C PRO A 19 -4.26 -11.87 0.33
N GLN A 20 -4.73 -12.68 -0.63
CA GLN A 20 -4.92 -14.12 -0.43
C GLN A 20 -3.61 -14.86 -0.20
N GLU A 21 -2.55 -14.58 -0.98
CA GLU A 21 -1.24 -15.20 -0.82
C GLU A 21 -0.59 -14.80 0.52
N LEU A 22 -0.75 -13.54 0.93
CA LEU A 22 -0.27 -13.06 2.21
C LEU A 22 -0.95 -13.78 3.38
N ILE A 23 -2.28 -13.97 3.30
CA ILE A 23 -3.05 -14.69 4.32
C ILE A 23 -2.65 -16.18 4.39
N LYS A 24 -2.42 -16.84 3.25
CA LYS A 24 -1.92 -18.22 3.21
C LYS A 24 -0.56 -18.32 3.90
N LEU A 25 0.35 -17.40 3.60
CA LEU A 25 1.67 -17.34 4.25
C LEU A 25 1.56 -17.11 5.75
N ALA A 26 0.65 -16.23 6.18
CA ALA A 26 0.37 -16.00 7.59
C ALA A 26 -0.15 -17.27 8.29
N GLN A 27 -1.04 -18.01 7.65
CA GLN A 27 -1.55 -19.29 8.13
C GLN A 27 -0.43 -20.32 8.30
N GLU A 28 0.43 -20.48 7.30
CA GLU A 28 1.59 -21.38 7.33
C GLU A 28 2.55 -21.06 8.48
N ARG A 29 2.70 -19.77 8.80
CA ARG A 29 3.53 -19.27 9.90
C ARG A 29 2.84 -19.27 11.26
N GLY A 30 1.61 -19.75 11.35
CA GLY A 30 0.82 -19.83 12.59
C GLY A 30 0.37 -18.47 13.12
N ILE A 31 0.31 -17.43 12.26
CA ILE A 31 -0.25 -16.11 12.61
C ILE A 31 -1.77 -16.23 12.65
N LYS A 32 -2.38 -15.65 13.67
CA LYS A 32 -3.82 -15.68 13.90
C LYS A 32 -4.49 -14.31 13.73
N ILE A 33 -3.72 -13.25 13.86
CA ILE A 33 -4.18 -11.88 13.67
C ILE A 33 -3.23 -11.19 12.70
N LEU A 34 -3.76 -10.64 11.60
CA LEU A 34 -2.98 -10.00 10.56
C LEU A 34 -3.52 -8.59 10.29
N GLY A 35 -2.67 -7.59 10.36
CA GLY A 35 -2.96 -6.22 9.95
C GLY A 35 -2.68 -6.05 8.45
N ILE A 36 -3.63 -5.56 7.68
CA ILE A 36 -3.40 -5.12 6.31
C ILE A 36 -3.24 -3.60 6.35
N THR A 37 -2.05 -3.13 6.05
CA THR A 37 -1.64 -1.72 6.23
C THR A 37 -0.94 -1.17 5.00
N ASP A 38 -1.56 -1.34 3.83
CA ASP A 38 -1.02 -0.87 2.56
C ASP A 38 -0.77 0.65 2.57
N HIS A 39 0.27 1.09 1.85
CA HIS A 39 0.61 2.51 1.73
C HIS A 39 -0.45 3.30 0.98
N ASP A 40 -1.11 4.24 1.66
CA ASP A 40 -2.12 5.15 1.12
C ASP A 40 -3.22 4.43 0.31
N GLU A 41 -3.50 3.15 0.64
CA GLU A 41 -4.42 2.29 -0.10
C GLU A 41 -5.20 1.37 0.84
N ILE A 42 -6.48 1.14 0.53
CA ILE A 42 -7.39 0.31 1.33
C ILE A 42 -8.13 -0.74 0.49
N ALA A 43 -7.92 -0.77 -0.83
CA ALA A 43 -8.69 -1.63 -1.73
C ALA A 43 -8.47 -3.13 -1.46
N GLY A 44 -7.30 -3.53 -0.94
CA GLY A 44 -7.00 -4.92 -0.60
C GLY A 44 -7.72 -5.45 0.66
N ILE A 45 -8.29 -4.57 1.49
CA ILE A 45 -8.85 -4.97 2.79
C ILE A 45 -10.07 -5.87 2.66
N GLU A 46 -11.02 -5.53 1.76
CA GLU A 46 -12.26 -6.30 1.61
C GLU A 46 -11.97 -7.73 1.12
N GLU A 47 -11.09 -7.86 0.12
CA GLU A 47 -10.61 -9.16 -0.37
C GLU A 47 -9.92 -9.96 0.75
N ALA A 48 -9.05 -9.30 1.53
CA ALA A 48 -8.37 -9.92 2.66
C ALA A 48 -9.36 -10.45 3.72
N MET A 49 -10.34 -9.65 4.10
CA MET A 49 -11.34 -10.04 5.11
C MET A 49 -12.19 -11.23 4.63
N GLU A 50 -12.63 -11.20 3.38
CA GLU A 50 -13.42 -12.30 2.81
C GLU A 50 -12.63 -13.62 2.80
N PHE A 51 -11.38 -13.60 2.36
CA PHE A 51 -10.55 -14.80 2.30
C PHE A 51 -10.16 -15.30 3.70
N ALA A 52 -9.77 -14.40 4.60
CA ALA A 52 -9.33 -14.73 5.95
C ALA A 52 -10.42 -15.41 6.79
N SER A 53 -11.68 -15.06 6.58
CA SER A 53 -12.83 -15.69 7.25
C SER A 53 -12.90 -17.21 6.97
N LYS A 54 -12.46 -17.63 5.78
CA LYS A 54 -12.47 -19.04 5.35
C LYS A 54 -11.34 -19.87 5.97
N VAL A 55 -10.25 -19.22 6.40
CA VAL A 55 -9.04 -19.89 6.93
C VAL A 55 -8.77 -19.62 8.40
N GLY A 56 -9.68 -18.94 9.09
CA GLY A 56 -9.61 -18.72 10.54
C GLY A 56 -8.52 -17.74 10.99
N ILE A 57 -8.19 -16.76 10.14
CA ILE A 57 -7.32 -15.62 10.48
C ILE A 57 -8.19 -14.38 10.69
N LYS A 58 -7.92 -13.63 11.77
CA LYS A 58 -8.55 -12.33 12.01
C LYS A 58 -7.79 -11.22 11.32
N ILE A 59 -8.44 -10.49 10.41
CA ILE A 59 -7.88 -9.29 9.81
C ILE A 59 -8.16 -8.06 10.69
N ILE A 60 -7.15 -7.23 10.84
CA ILE A 60 -7.26 -5.88 11.38
C ILE A 60 -7.17 -4.93 10.17
N PRO A 61 -8.28 -4.27 9.80
CA PRO A 61 -8.23 -3.27 8.73
C PRO A 61 -7.38 -2.09 9.17
N GLY A 62 -6.37 -1.78 8.39
CA GLY A 62 -5.44 -0.71 8.69
C GLY A 62 -4.99 0.01 7.43
N ILE A 63 -4.13 0.97 7.60
CA ILE A 63 -3.49 1.75 6.55
C ILE A 63 -2.15 2.27 7.05
N GLU A 64 -1.18 2.41 6.17
CA GLU A 64 0.03 3.17 6.43
C GLU A 64 -0.01 4.47 5.62
N LEU A 65 -0.26 5.59 6.30
CA LEU A 65 -0.31 6.90 5.68
C LEU A 65 1.09 7.48 5.53
N SER A 66 1.44 7.86 4.31
CA SER A 66 2.67 8.61 4.04
C SER A 66 2.48 10.07 4.39
N SER A 67 3.34 10.61 5.22
CA SER A 67 3.33 12.01 5.60
C SER A 67 4.74 12.60 5.64
N ILE A 68 4.84 13.93 5.74
CA ILE A 68 6.11 14.64 5.85
C ILE A 68 6.05 15.54 7.08
N TYR A 69 7.05 15.43 7.93
CA TYR A 69 7.22 16.31 9.09
C TYR A 69 8.63 16.91 9.06
N HIS A 70 8.73 18.24 8.97
CA HIS A 70 10.02 18.96 8.84
C HIS A 70 10.96 18.34 7.80
N ASP A 71 10.45 18.11 6.56
CA ASP A 71 11.17 17.51 5.42
C ASP A 71 11.65 16.07 5.65
N ILE A 72 11.17 15.41 6.70
CA ILE A 72 11.42 13.99 6.99
C ILE A 72 10.19 13.19 6.61
N ASP A 73 10.36 12.13 5.82
CA ASP A 73 9.30 11.19 5.52
C ASP A 73 8.92 10.43 6.82
N VAL A 74 7.64 10.48 7.18
CA VAL A 74 7.07 9.81 8.35
C VAL A 74 5.89 8.98 7.90
N HIS A 75 5.89 7.70 8.28
CA HIS A 75 4.77 6.81 8.02
C HIS A 75 3.96 6.61 9.29
N ILE A 76 2.65 6.76 9.18
CA ILE A 76 1.72 6.67 10.31
C ILE A 76 0.80 5.49 10.08
N LEU A 77 0.86 4.50 10.97
CA LEU A 77 -0.03 3.34 10.95
C LEU A 77 -1.35 3.67 11.62
N GLY A 78 -2.44 3.50 10.88
CA GLY A 78 -3.80 3.56 11.40
C GLY A 78 -4.41 2.15 11.45
N TYR A 79 -5.08 1.82 12.55
CA TYR A 79 -5.73 0.53 12.73
C TYR A 79 -7.22 0.67 13.01
N MET A 80 -7.99 -0.39 12.72
CA MET A 80 -9.45 -0.43 12.92
C MET A 80 -10.17 0.71 12.18
N ILE A 81 -9.64 1.06 11.00
CA ILE A 81 -10.19 2.12 10.17
C ILE A 81 -11.54 1.71 9.58
N ASP A 82 -12.41 2.68 9.33
CA ASP A 82 -13.58 2.47 8.49
C ASP A 82 -13.22 2.55 7.01
N TYR A 83 -12.74 1.42 6.46
CA TYR A 83 -12.34 1.30 5.05
C TYR A 83 -13.51 1.46 4.07
N LYS A 84 -14.77 1.48 4.56
CA LYS A 84 -15.96 1.77 3.75
C LYS A 84 -16.29 3.25 3.69
N SER A 85 -15.70 4.07 4.56
CA SER A 85 -15.91 5.52 4.61
C SER A 85 -15.65 6.19 3.26
N GLN A 86 -16.62 6.93 2.76
CA GLN A 86 -16.46 7.69 1.53
C GLN A 86 -15.49 8.86 1.68
N GLU A 87 -15.42 9.43 2.88
CA GLU A 87 -14.49 10.52 3.21
C GLU A 87 -13.04 10.01 3.10
N LEU A 88 -12.74 8.85 3.71
CA LEU A 88 -11.41 8.23 3.60
C LEU A 88 -11.05 7.92 2.14
N LYS A 89 -11.97 7.34 1.38
CA LYS A 89 -11.75 7.05 -0.05
C LYS A 89 -11.45 8.30 -0.86
N ASN A 90 -12.17 9.39 -0.61
CA ASN A 90 -11.94 10.67 -1.28
C ASN A 90 -10.58 11.26 -0.91
N PHE A 91 -10.19 11.18 0.37
CA PHE A 91 -8.88 11.62 0.83
C PHE A 91 -7.75 10.82 0.16
N LEU A 92 -7.84 9.50 0.13
CA LEU A 92 -6.82 8.63 -0.48
C LEU A 92 -6.70 8.87 -1.99
N LYS A 93 -7.82 9.09 -2.67
CA LYS A 93 -7.81 9.49 -4.08
C LYS A 93 -7.04 10.80 -4.28
N TYR A 94 -7.29 11.81 -3.44
CA TYR A 94 -6.56 13.07 -3.49
C TYR A 94 -5.04 12.88 -3.26
N VAL A 95 -4.65 12.06 -2.28
CA VAL A 95 -3.25 11.72 -2.01
C VAL A 95 -2.61 11.04 -3.24
N LYS A 96 -3.30 10.08 -3.84
CA LYS A 96 -2.85 9.37 -5.05
C LYS A 96 -2.62 10.34 -6.22
N ASP A 97 -3.54 11.27 -6.43
CA ASP A 97 -3.42 12.29 -7.48
C ASP A 97 -2.19 13.21 -7.26
N ILE A 98 -1.90 13.58 -6.01
CA ILE A 98 -0.70 14.37 -5.67
C ILE A 98 0.57 13.58 -5.97
N ARG A 99 0.63 12.31 -5.58
CA ARG A 99 1.79 11.45 -5.82
C ARG A 99 2.03 11.23 -7.31
N GLU A 100 0.98 11.02 -8.10
CA GLU A 100 1.08 10.90 -9.54
C GLU A 100 1.65 12.20 -10.16
N LYS A 101 1.13 13.36 -9.78
CA LYS A 101 1.67 14.66 -10.23
C LYS A 101 3.13 14.86 -9.83
N ARG A 102 3.52 14.42 -8.62
CA ARG A 102 4.93 14.45 -8.17
C ARG A 102 5.81 13.57 -9.06
N ALA A 103 5.38 12.35 -9.36
CA ALA A 103 6.11 11.44 -10.23
C ALA A 103 6.34 12.04 -11.64
N TYR A 104 5.31 12.63 -12.24
CA TYR A 104 5.45 13.35 -13.52
C TYR A 104 6.52 14.45 -13.46
N ARG A 105 6.53 15.26 -12.40
CA ARG A 105 7.53 16.32 -12.23
C ARG A 105 8.95 15.77 -12.09
N ILE A 106 9.11 14.63 -11.43
CA ILE A 106 10.42 13.97 -11.29
C ILE A 106 10.89 13.47 -12.65
N VAL A 107 10.04 12.78 -13.42
CA VAL A 107 10.38 12.32 -14.78
C VAL A 107 10.79 13.50 -15.69
N GLU A 108 10.05 14.59 -15.65
CA GLU A 108 10.40 15.79 -16.42
C GLU A 108 11.75 16.41 -16.00
N LYS A 109 12.07 16.37 -14.69
CA LYS A 109 13.40 16.79 -14.23
C LYS A 109 14.50 15.86 -14.73
N LEU A 110 14.29 14.55 -14.70
CA LEU A 110 15.26 13.55 -15.15
C LEU A 110 15.58 13.66 -16.64
N LYS A 111 14.61 14.03 -17.46
CA LYS A 111 14.85 14.34 -18.90
C LYS A 111 15.92 15.40 -19.11
N ARG A 112 16.04 16.39 -18.22
CA ARG A 112 17.07 17.43 -18.30
C ARG A 112 18.49 16.88 -18.09
N PHE A 113 18.61 15.69 -17.54
CA PHE A 113 19.86 14.96 -17.33
C PHE A 113 20.03 13.83 -18.36
N ASN A 114 19.27 13.85 -19.48
CA ASN A 114 19.25 12.81 -20.51
C ASN A 114 18.79 11.43 -20.00
N ILE A 115 18.07 11.40 -18.89
CA ILE A 115 17.46 10.17 -18.35
C ILE A 115 16.00 10.15 -18.78
N ASN A 116 15.68 9.28 -19.73
CA ASN A 116 14.32 9.13 -20.26
C ASN A 116 13.67 7.88 -19.65
N ILE A 117 12.69 8.10 -18.80
CA ILE A 117 11.89 7.01 -18.19
C ILE A 117 10.49 7.07 -18.79
N PRO A 118 10.05 6.03 -19.52
CA PRO A 118 8.68 5.96 -20.03
C PRO A 118 7.67 5.88 -18.88
N LEU A 119 6.66 6.75 -18.90
CA LEU A 119 5.65 6.83 -17.84
C LEU A 119 4.76 5.57 -17.73
N ASP A 120 4.52 4.91 -18.85
CA ASP A 120 3.80 3.64 -18.91
C ASP A 120 4.54 2.52 -18.17
N ILE A 121 5.86 2.49 -18.22
CA ILE A 121 6.69 1.57 -17.45
C ILE A 121 6.51 1.83 -15.95
N LEU A 122 6.56 3.10 -15.51
CA LEU A 122 6.35 3.46 -14.12
C LEU A 122 4.95 3.07 -13.63
N LYS A 123 3.92 3.35 -14.42
CA LYS A 123 2.53 2.95 -14.09
C LYS A 123 2.37 1.44 -14.00
N LYS A 124 3.00 0.69 -14.91
CA LYS A 124 2.97 -0.78 -14.90
C LYS A 124 3.61 -1.36 -13.63
N HIS A 125 4.72 -0.80 -13.16
CA HIS A 125 5.40 -1.26 -11.96
C HIS A 125 4.72 -0.79 -10.66
N ALA A 126 4.04 0.36 -10.68
CA ALA A 126 3.26 0.82 -9.54
C ALA A 126 2.04 -0.07 -9.26
N GLY A 127 1.57 -0.80 -10.26
CA GLY A 127 0.38 -1.64 -10.13
C GLY A 127 -0.83 -0.84 -9.65
N TYR A 128 -1.47 -1.28 -8.57
CA TYR A 128 -2.57 -0.56 -7.91
C TYR A 128 -2.09 0.54 -6.97
N GLY A 129 -0.82 0.46 -6.52
CA GLY A 129 -0.23 1.42 -5.61
C GLY A 129 0.07 2.79 -6.23
N ALA A 130 0.38 3.77 -5.40
CA ALA A 130 0.84 5.06 -5.87
C ALA A 130 2.29 4.96 -6.39
N ILE A 131 2.61 5.72 -7.46
CA ILE A 131 3.98 5.77 -7.97
C ILE A 131 4.89 6.39 -6.90
N GLY A 132 5.75 5.57 -6.30
CA GLY A 132 6.74 5.98 -5.29
C GLY A 132 8.13 6.18 -5.88
N LEU A 133 9.03 6.83 -5.14
CA LEU A 133 10.44 6.97 -5.50
C LEU A 133 11.18 5.63 -5.54
N SER A 134 10.74 4.64 -4.78
CA SER A 134 11.29 3.28 -4.76
C SER A 134 11.29 2.61 -6.14
N LEU A 135 10.37 2.98 -7.02
CA LEU A 135 10.31 2.46 -8.39
C LEU A 135 11.45 2.96 -9.30
N ILE A 136 12.23 3.94 -8.87
CA ILE A 136 13.39 4.47 -9.62
C ILE A 136 14.65 3.64 -9.34
N HIS A 137 14.63 2.78 -8.35
CA HIS A 137 15.75 1.91 -7.97
C HIS A 137 15.74 0.52 -8.62
N ILE A 138 14.84 0.29 -9.59
CA ILE A 138 14.77 -1.00 -10.32
C ILE A 138 15.65 -0.97 -11.56
#